data_a4a723dd50681fb491083c49654abbe5
#
_entry.id   a4a723dd50681fb491083c49654abbe5
#
_cell.length_a   1.000
_cell.length_b   1.000
_cell.length_c   1.000
_cell.angle_alpha   90.00
_cell.angle_beta   90.00
_cell.angle_gamma   90.00
#
_symmetry.space_group_name_H-M   'P 1'
#
loop_
_entity.id
_entity.type
_entity.pdbx_description
1 polymer ?
#
loop_
_entity_poly.entity_id
_entity_poly.type
_entity_poly.pdbx_seq_one_letter_code
_entity_poly.pdbx_strand_id
1 'polypeptide(L)'
;MFIGSCIITLRAEWVHTLKEKRMIIQSLTKRARNKFNIAIAEVDEQDTHQLIVIGFACVSNEYNHADEMVEKVIQFIEGNTDAIV
;
A
#
# COMPACT_ATOMS: atom_id res chain seq x y z
N MET A 1 -5.38 -16.75 -15.61
CA MET A 1 -4.88 -15.52 -14.97
C MET A 1 -5.27 -15.52 -13.51
N PHE A 2 -4.33 -15.17 -12.66
CA PHE A 2 -4.57 -15.05 -11.23
C PHE A 2 -4.37 -13.59 -10.82
N ILE A 3 -5.22 -13.10 -9.94
CA ILE A 3 -5.15 -11.75 -9.40
C ILE A 3 -4.85 -11.85 -7.91
N GLY A 4 -3.72 -11.25 -7.49
CA GLY A 4 -3.40 -11.09 -6.09
C GLY A 4 -3.77 -9.67 -5.66
N SER A 5 -4.50 -9.53 -4.57
CA SER A 5 -4.89 -8.22 -4.06
C SER A 5 -4.89 -8.19 -2.54
N CYS A 6 -4.75 -6.98 -2.00
CA CYS A 6 -4.77 -6.79 -0.56
C CYS A 6 -5.15 -5.36 -0.24
N ILE A 7 -5.85 -5.18 0.88
CA ILE A 7 -6.11 -3.87 1.45
C ILE A 7 -5.37 -3.80 2.79
N ILE A 8 -4.53 -2.77 2.95
CA ILE A 8 -3.74 -2.57 4.16
C ILE A 8 -4.22 -1.28 4.82
N THR A 9 -4.50 -1.36 6.12
CA THR A 9 -4.83 -0.20 6.93
C THR A 9 -3.63 0.13 7.81
N LEU A 10 -3.16 1.39 7.71
CA LEU A 10 -2.03 1.89 8.47
C LEU A 10 -2.51 3.01 9.39
N ARG A 11 -1.98 3.04 10.61
CA ARG A 11 -2.27 4.11 11.56
C ARG A 11 -1.04 5.01 11.69
N ALA A 12 -1.22 6.31 11.42
CA ALA A 12 -0.16 7.31 11.45
C ALA A 12 -0.55 8.43 12.42
N GLU A 13 -0.38 8.18 13.71
CA GLU A 13 -0.86 9.08 14.78
C GLU A 13 -0.14 10.43 14.80
N TRP A 14 1.09 10.49 14.27
CA TRP A 14 1.85 11.75 14.20
C TRP A 14 1.40 12.68 13.07
N VAL A 15 0.54 12.22 12.17
CA VAL A 15 0.06 13.02 11.05
C VAL A 15 -1.06 13.95 11.53
N HIS A 16 -0.90 15.24 11.30
CA HIS A 16 -1.84 16.26 11.77
C HIS A 16 -2.64 16.93 10.66
N THR A 17 -2.27 16.72 9.39
CA THR A 17 -2.96 17.34 8.27
C THR A 17 -3.15 16.35 7.12
N LEU A 18 -4.16 16.60 6.29
CA LEU A 18 -4.36 15.80 5.07
C LEU A 18 -3.21 15.98 4.08
N LYS A 19 -2.58 17.16 4.07
CA LYS A 19 -1.43 17.42 3.22
C LYS A 19 -0.25 16.50 3.57
N GLU A 20 0.06 16.35 4.86
CA GLU A 20 1.10 15.43 5.33
C GLU A 20 0.77 14.00 4.93
N LYS A 21 -0.47 13.58 5.13
CA LYS A 21 -0.94 12.24 4.76
C LYS A 21 -0.76 11.98 3.27
N ARG A 22 -1.18 12.93 2.42
CA ARG A 22 -1.04 12.79 0.97
C ARG A 22 0.40 12.65 0.54
N MET A 23 1.32 13.38 1.17
CA MET A 23 2.74 13.27 0.88
C MET A 23 3.28 11.88 1.23
N ILE A 24 2.88 11.33 2.37
CA ILE A 24 3.26 9.99 2.80
C ILE A 24 2.75 8.95 1.80
N ILE A 25 1.48 9.03 1.43
CA ILE A 25 0.85 8.09 0.49
C ILE A 25 1.52 8.18 -0.88
N GLN A 26 1.75 9.39 -1.40
CA GLN A 26 2.39 9.56 -2.71
C GLN A 26 3.79 8.97 -2.73
N SER A 27 4.57 9.20 -1.69
CA SER A 27 5.91 8.65 -1.58
C SER A 27 5.89 7.13 -1.52
N LEU A 28 5.04 6.57 -0.67
CA LEU A 28 4.95 5.13 -0.45
C LEU A 28 4.46 4.39 -1.69
N THR A 29 3.39 4.89 -2.31
CA THR A 29 2.81 4.26 -3.51
C THR A 29 3.75 4.37 -4.71
N LYS A 30 4.44 5.50 -4.86
CA LYS A 30 5.41 5.68 -5.94
C LYS A 30 6.58 4.70 -5.79
N ARG A 31 7.12 4.55 -4.58
CA ARG A 31 8.20 3.61 -4.32
C ARG A 31 7.77 2.17 -4.55
N ALA A 32 6.55 1.82 -4.14
CA ALA A 32 6.01 0.49 -4.37
C ALA A 32 5.84 0.19 -5.87
N ARG A 33 5.30 1.15 -6.64
CA ARG A 33 5.16 0.98 -8.09
C ARG A 33 6.50 0.87 -8.81
N ASN A 34 7.52 1.58 -8.32
CA ASN A 34 8.86 1.50 -8.91
C ASN A 34 9.53 0.15 -8.65
N LYS A 35 9.20 -0.49 -7.55
CA LYS A 35 9.79 -1.78 -7.18
C LYS A 35 8.99 -2.97 -7.71
N PHE A 36 7.67 -2.87 -7.75
CA PHE A 36 6.77 -3.96 -8.11
C PHE A 36 5.85 -3.56 -9.26
N ASN A 37 5.53 -4.52 -10.10
CA ASN A 37 4.55 -4.31 -11.17
C ASN A 37 3.14 -4.52 -10.60
N ILE A 38 2.62 -3.50 -9.96
CA ILE A 38 1.32 -3.51 -9.29
C ILE A 38 0.53 -2.25 -9.56
N ALA A 39 -0.79 -2.35 -9.41
CA ALA A 39 -1.67 -1.19 -9.28
C ALA A 39 -1.84 -0.93 -7.79
N ILE A 40 -1.64 0.30 -7.33
CA ILE A 40 -1.71 0.65 -5.92
C ILE A 40 -2.30 2.05 -5.76
N ALA A 41 -3.19 2.22 -4.78
CA ALA A 41 -3.84 3.50 -4.51
C ALA A 41 -4.38 3.54 -3.08
N GLU A 42 -4.65 4.76 -2.59
CA GLU A 42 -5.49 4.96 -1.42
C GLU A 42 -6.93 4.62 -1.82
N VAL A 43 -7.59 3.75 -1.06
CA VAL A 43 -8.91 3.22 -1.44
C VAL A 43 -10.03 3.55 -0.45
N ASP A 44 -9.70 4.12 0.71
CA ASP A 44 -10.69 4.49 1.71
C ASP A 44 -10.11 5.54 2.67
N GLU A 45 -10.95 6.12 3.51
CA GLU A 45 -10.56 7.07 4.57
C GLU A 45 -9.76 8.28 4.07
N GLN A 46 -10.07 8.76 2.86
CA GLN A 46 -9.34 9.88 2.25
C GLN A 46 -9.38 11.16 3.08
N ASP A 47 -10.44 11.38 3.84
CA ASP A 47 -10.62 12.59 4.65
C ASP A 47 -10.15 12.45 6.10
N THR A 48 -9.63 11.28 6.48
CA THR A 48 -9.13 11.00 7.83
C THR A 48 -7.61 11.02 7.83
N HIS A 49 -6.99 12.02 8.46
CA HIS A 49 -5.54 12.21 8.32
C HIS A 49 -4.68 11.21 9.09
N GLN A 50 -5.19 10.53 10.10
CA GLN A 50 -4.43 9.56 10.89
C GLN A 50 -4.62 8.10 10.46
N LEU A 51 -5.48 7.86 9.48
CA LEU A 51 -5.77 6.52 8.98
C LEU A 51 -5.51 6.45 7.49
N ILE A 52 -4.67 5.50 7.10
CA ILE A 52 -4.26 5.29 5.70
C ILE A 52 -4.76 3.92 5.28
N VAL A 53 -5.60 3.86 4.26
CA VAL A 53 -6.10 2.60 3.71
C VAL A 53 -5.64 2.49 2.26
N ILE A 54 -4.72 1.57 2.01
CA ILE A 54 -4.11 1.35 0.70
C ILE A 54 -4.54 0.00 0.16
N GLY A 55 -4.99 0.00 -1.10
CA GLY A 55 -5.26 -1.23 -1.83
C GLY A 55 -4.26 -1.42 -2.95
N PHE A 56 -3.84 -2.66 -3.20
CA PHE A 56 -3.01 -2.98 -4.35
C PHE A 56 -3.44 -4.29 -4.97
N ALA A 57 -3.08 -4.47 -6.25
CA ALA A 57 -3.37 -5.69 -6.99
C ALA A 57 -2.26 -5.98 -7.99
N CYS A 58 -2.03 -7.27 -8.24
CA CYS A 58 -1.12 -7.75 -9.29
C CYS A 58 -1.79 -8.87 -10.07
N VAL A 59 -1.27 -9.14 -11.26
CA VAL A 59 -1.73 -10.27 -12.08
C VAL A 59 -0.57 -11.20 -12.38
N SER A 60 -0.85 -12.49 -12.48
CA SER A 60 0.13 -13.50 -12.85
C SER A 60 -0.57 -14.65 -13.58
N ASN A 61 0.21 -15.42 -14.34
CA ASN A 61 -0.26 -16.67 -14.93
C ASN A 61 -0.07 -17.85 -13.97
N GLU A 62 0.52 -17.64 -12.79
CA GLU A 62 0.74 -18.65 -11.77
C GLU A 62 0.20 -18.19 -10.42
N TYR A 63 -0.56 -19.05 -9.74
CA TYR A 63 -1.13 -18.76 -8.44
C TYR A 63 -0.05 -18.45 -7.38
N ASN A 64 0.97 -19.30 -7.29
CA ASN A 64 2.02 -19.13 -6.29
C ASN A 64 2.78 -17.83 -6.48
N HIS A 65 3.00 -17.42 -7.72
CA HIS A 65 3.70 -16.16 -8.03
C HIS A 65 2.86 -14.96 -7.60
N ALA A 66 1.55 -14.99 -7.82
CA ALA A 66 0.65 -13.93 -7.37
C ALA A 66 0.65 -13.82 -5.84
N ASP A 67 0.61 -14.95 -5.15
CA ASP A 67 0.63 -14.98 -3.68
C ASP A 67 1.95 -14.45 -3.12
N GLU A 68 3.07 -14.85 -3.69
CA GLU A 68 4.40 -14.35 -3.28
C GLU A 68 4.53 -12.84 -3.51
N MET A 69 3.98 -12.32 -4.61
CA MET A 69 3.99 -10.89 -4.90
C MET A 69 3.23 -10.11 -3.83
N VAL A 70 2.05 -10.58 -3.45
CA VAL A 70 1.26 -9.95 -2.39
C VAL A 70 2.05 -9.89 -1.09
N GLU A 71 2.68 -10.99 -0.68
CA GLU A 71 3.49 -11.04 0.53
C GLU A 71 4.67 -10.07 0.48
N LYS A 72 5.37 -10.01 -0.65
CA LYS A 72 6.52 -9.11 -0.82
C LYS A 72 6.12 -7.64 -0.75
N VAL A 73 4.96 -7.30 -1.31
CA VAL A 73 4.45 -5.93 -1.26
C VAL A 73 4.06 -5.55 0.16
N ILE A 74 3.40 -6.44 0.89
CA ILE A 74 3.06 -6.22 2.30
C ILE A 74 4.32 -5.95 3.11
N GLN A 75 5.35 -6.80 2.97
CA GLN A 75 6.62 -6.63 3.68
C GLN A 75 7.30 -5.31 3.32
N PHE A 76 7.26 -4.93 2.05
CA PHE A 76 7.84 -3.66 1.60
C PHE A 76 7.13 -2.47 2.25
N ILE A 77 5.80 -2.48 2.28
CA ILE A 77 5.02 -1.39 2.90
C ILE A 77 5.33 -1.30 4.38
N GLU A 78 5.32 -2.43 5.09
CA GLU A 78 5.64 -2.46 6.53
C GLU A 78 7.05 -1.93 6.83
N GLY A 79 8.02 -2.24 5.97
CA GLY A 79 9.42 -1.85 6.16
C GLY A 79 9.76 -0.45 5.69
N ASN A 80 8.86 0.25 4.99
CA ASN A 80 9.13 1.56 4.40
C ASN A 80 8.21 2.67 4.92
N THR A 81 7.56 2.44 6.03
CA THR A 81 6.74 3.45 6.70
C THR A 81 6.88 3.32 8.21
N ASP A 82 6.77 4.44 8.91
CA ASP A 82 6.71 4.46 10.38
C ASP A 82 5.27 4.24 10.88
N ALA A 83 4.29 4.18 9.99
CA ALA A 83 2.91 3.89 10.35
C ALA A 83 2.77 2.45 10.84
N ILE A 84 1.80 2.21 11.70
CA ILE A 84 1.52 0.90 12.29
C ILE A 84 0.41 0.23 11.48
N VAL A 85 0.68 -0.98 11.04
CA VAL A 85 -0.29 -1.81 10.31
C VAL A 85 -1.43 -2.28 11.22
#